data_04e7e3be8da870ecbfe5703c57cfc464
#
_entry.id   04e7e3be8da870ecbfe5703c57cfc464
#
_cell.length_a   1.000
_cell.length_b   1.000
_cell.length_c   1.000
_cell.angle_alpha   90.00
_cell.angle_beta   90.00
_cell.angle_gamma   90.00
#
_symmetry.space_group_name_H-M   'P 1'
#
loop_
_entity.id
_entity.type
_entity.pdbx_description
1 polymer ?
#
loop_
_entity_poly.entity_id
_entity_poly.type
_entity_poly.pdbx_seq_one_letter_code
_entity_poly.pdbx_strand_id
1 'polypeptide(L)'
;MSRRSRDEGFSLIEVMMAMVISGIALMGTMAAVEMASRHAQQGSLSSSALELAQARLEAKRSVRWQLLLEDDLDHDGVPEVMIKADGQGLDAMAGDGIYTAMQERDGVTLVWTVEADRPGPLSLVGMVAIRAVASYTGPGGRKDVRMATLRANPAFVGQR
;
A
#
# COMPACT_ATOMS: atom_id res chain seq x y z
N MET A 1 -49.17 2.44 -58.82
CA MET A 1 -49.41 1.43 -57.78
C MET A 1 -48.70 1.88 -56.50
N SER A 2 -49.43 2.52 -55.59
CA SER A 2 -48.89 2.99 -54.29
C SER A 2 -49.01 1.83 -53.31
N ARG A 3 -47.84 1.32 -52.82
CA ARG A 3 -47.76 0.38 -51.68
C ARG A 3 -48.07 1.17 -50.39
N ARG A 4 -49.30 0.99 -49.88
CA ARG A 4 -49.59 1.41 -48.49
C ARG A 4 -48.68 0.57 -47.55
N SER A 5 -47.76 1.22 -46.89
CA SER A 5 -47.08 0.65 -45.72
C SER A 5 -48.16 0.42 -44.66
N ARG A 6 -48.34 -0.83 -44.24
CA ARG A 6 -49.09 -1.13 -43.02
C ARG A 6 -48.26 -0.65 -41.85
N ASP A 7 -48.74 0.36 -41.17
CA ASP A 7 -48.27 0.72 -39.84
C ASP A 7 -48.76 -0.37 -38.88
N GLU A 8 -47.96 -1.38 -38.68
CA GLU A 8 -48.21 -2.41 -37.68
C GLU A 8 -47.82 -1.83 -36.31
N GLY A 9 -48.83 -1.52 -35.49
CA GLY A 9 -48.61 -1.04 -34.12
C GLY A 9 -48.05 -2.17 -33.22
N PHE A 10 -47.23 -1.82 -32.22
CA PHE A 10 -46.73 -2.77 -31.24
C PHE A 10 -47.84 -3.43 -30.44
N SER A 11 -47.74 -4.73 -30.24
CA SER A 11 -48.63 -5.50 -29.37
C SER A 11 -48.34 -5.15 -27.89
N LEU A 12 -49.40 -5.08 -27.07
CA LEU A 12 -49.26 -4.87 -25.61
C LEU A 12 -48.32 -5.88 -24.97
N ILE A 13 -48.36 -7.14 -25.43
CA ILE A 13 -47.48 -8.20 -24.91
C ILE A 13 -45.99 -7.92 -25.24
N GLU A 14 -45.71 -7.36 -26.42
CA GLU A 14 -44.37 -7.02 -26.86
C GLU A 14 -43.74 -5.90 -26.00
N VAL A 15 -44.55 -4.89 -25.66
CA VAL A 15 -44.14 -3.82 -24.74
C VAL A 15 -43.89 -4.37 -23.36
N MET A 16 -44.72 -5.25 -22.84
CA MET A 16 -44.51 -5.90 -21.54
C MET A 16 -43.24 -6.74 -21.52
N MET A 17 -42.99 -7.53 -22.56
CA MET A 17 -41.77 -8.33 -22.68
C MET A 17 -40.53 -7.43 -22.80
N ALA A 18 -40.58 -6.35 -23.56
CA ALA A 18 -39.50 -5.39 -23.68
C ALA A 18 -39.16 -4.73 -22.33
N MET A 19 -40.19 -4.37 -21.54
CA MET A 19 -39.97 -3.82 -20.18
C MET A 19 -39.32 -4.82 -19.25
N VAL A 20 -39.72 -6.10 -19.27
CA VAL A 20 -39.11 -7.15 -18.44
C VAL A 20 -37.63 -7.36 -18.82
N ILE A 21 -37.34 -7.49 -20.11
CA ILE A 21 -35.96 -7.68 -20.59
C ILE A 21 -35.10 -6.46 -20.24
N SER A 22 -35.63 -5.24 -20.44
CA SER A 22 -34.95 -4.00 -20.07
C SER A 22 -34.66 -3.92 -18.55
N GLY A 23 -35.62 -4.34 -17.72
CA GLY A 23 -35.45 -4.39 -16.26
C GLY A 23 -34.34 -5.33 -15.85
N ILE A 24 -34.30 -6.54 -16.43
CA ILE A 24 -33.23 -7.51 -16.16
C ILE A 24 -31.87 -6.96 -16.63
N ALA A 25 -31.79 -6.35 -17.79
CA ALA A 25 -30.56 -5.77 -18.33
C ALA A 25 -30.03 -4.63 -17.44
N LEU A 26 -30.94 -3.75 -16.97
CA LEU A 26 -30.58 -2.66 -16.05
C LEU A 26 -30.03 -3.19 -14.69
N MET A 27 -30.66 -4.22 -14.14
CA MET A 27 -30.16 -4.86 -12.90
C MET A 27 -28.75 -5.46 -13.12
N GLY A 28 -28.52 -6.11 -14.25
CA GLY A 28 -27.20 -6.67 -14.60
C GLY A 28 -26.12 -5.61 -14.74
N THR A 29 -26.43 -4.50 -15.40
CA THR A 29 -25.48 -3.38 -15.55
C THR A 29 -25.16 -2.71 -14.22
N MET A 30 -26.15 -2.54 -13.34
CA MET A 30 -25.96 -1.95 -12.02
C MET A 30 -25.03 -2.80 -11.15
N ALA A 31 -25.21 -4.13 -11.14
CA ALA A 31 -24.33 -5.07 -10.44
C ALA A 31 -22.89 -5.04 -10.98
N ALA A 32 -22.72 -4.94 -12.30
CA ALA A 32 -21.42 -4.85 -12.94
C ALA A 32 -20.67 -3.55 -12.57
N VAL A 33 -21.37 -2.41 -12.54
CA VAL A 33 -20.81 -1.10 -12.13
C VAL A 33 -20.37 -1.14 -10.66
N GLU A 34 -21.19 -1.72 -9.77
CA GLU A 34 -20.85 -1.84 -8.36
C GLU A 34 -19.60 -2.71 -8.17
N MET A 35 -19.50 -3.83 -8.86
CA MET A 35 -18.34 -4.70 -8.82
C MET A 35 -17.08 -3.99 -9.35
N ALA A 36 -17.17 -3.28 -10.47
CA ALA A 36 -16.08 -2.51 -11.05
C ALA A 36 -15.59 -1.40 -10.09
N SER A 37 -16.50 -0.69 -9.43
CA SER A 37 -16.18 0.34 -8.44
C SER A 37 -15.42 -0.23 -7.24
N ARG A 38 -15.86 -1.38 -6.71
CA ARG A 38 -15.17 -2.07 -5.62
C ARG A 38 -13.75 -2.50 -6.02
N HIS A 39 -13.57 -3.01 -7.22
CA HIS A 39 -12.24 -3.38 -7.73
C HIS A 39 -11.34 -2.17 -7.93
N ALA A 40 -11.87 -1.05 -8.41
CA ALA A 40 -11.11 0.18 -8.57
C ALA A 40 -10.60 0.72 -7.22
N GLN A 41 -11.46 0.75 -6.19
CA GLN A 41 -11.06 1.15 -4.84
C GLN A 41 -9.98 0.24 -4.24
N GLN A 42 -10.11 -1.08 -4.44
CA GLN A 42 -9.10 -2.03 -3.99
C GLN A 42 -7.76 -1.84 -4.71
N GLY A 43 -7.79 -1.58 -6.01
CA GLY A 43 -6.60 -1.26 -6.80
C GLY A 43 -5.88 -0.02 -6.29
N SER A 44 -6.63 1.03 -5.96
CA SER A 44 -6.10 2.27 -5.38
C SER A 44 -5.38 2.03 -4.05
N LEU A 45 -5.98 1.31 -3.10
CA LEU A 45 -5.35 1.00 -1.81
C LEU A 45 -4.09 0.16 -1.97
N SER A 46 -4.10 -0.81 -2.89
CA SER A 46 -2.93 -1.63 -3.18
C SER A 46 -1.77 -0.80 -3.76
N SER A 47 -2.08 0.12 -4.67
CA SER A 47 -1.09 1.02 -5.26
C SER A 47 -0.52 1.98 -4.22
N SER A 48 -1.38 2.57 -3.37
CA SER A 48 -0.94 3.45 -2.28
C SER A 48 -0.07 2.71 -1.26
N ALA A 49 -0.41 1.47 -0.91
CA ALA A 49 0.40 0.65 -0.01
C ALA A 49 1.79 0.36 -0.60
N LEU A 50 1.86 0.03 -1.89
CA LEU A 50 3.12 -0.20 -2.59
C LEU A 50 3.97 1.09 -2.64
N GLU A 51 3.35 2.21 -3.01
CA GLU A 51 4.01 3.51 -3.09
C GLU A 51 4.60 3.94 -1.74
N LEU A 52 3.84 3.82 -0.65
CA LEU A 52 4.31 4.13 0.69
C LEU A 52 5.49 3.25 1.11
N ALA A 53 5.42 1.94 0.83
CA ALA A 53 6.51 1.02 1.14
C ALA A 53 7.78 1.34 0.33
N GLN A 54 7.64 1.64 -0.96
CA GLN A 54 8.75 2.03 -1.82
C GLN A 54 9.37 3.36 -1.40
N ALA A 55 8.55 4.38 -1.15
CA ALA A 55 9.01 5.69 -0.71
C ALA A 55 9.81 5.58 0.59
N ARG A 56 9.35 4.77 1.55
CA ARG A 56 10.07 4.56 2.82
C ARG A 56 11.41 3.87 2.61
N LEU A 57 11.46 2.83 1.80
CA LEU A 57 12.73 2.14 1.52
C LEU A 57 13.72 3.06 0.80
N GLU A 58 13.24 3.87 -0.16
CA GLU A 58 14.10 4.79 -0.88
C GLU A 58 14.62 5.92 0.03
N ALA A 59 13.78 6.48 0.88
CA ALA A 59 14.20 7.43 1.92
C ALA A 59 15.31 6.84 2.80
N LYS A 60 15.14 5.60 3.26
CA LYS A 60 16.17 4.91 4.08
C LYS A 60 17.43 4.53 3.29
N ARG A 61 17.36 4.40 1.99
CA ARG A 61 18.54 4.16 1.14
C ARG A 61 19.34 5.43 0.86
N SER A 62 18.67 6.56 0.74
CA SER A 62 19.29 7.85 0.37
C SER A 62 19.83 8.64 1.57
N VAL A 63 19.26 8.46 2.78
CA VAL A 63 19.68 9.17 3.98
C VAL A 63 21.11 8.82 4.39
N ARG A 64 21.83 9.72 5.08
CA ARG A 64 23.16 9.43 5.65
C ARG A 64 23.06 8.29 6.66
N TRP A 65 24.14 7.48 6.79
CA TRP A 65 24.15 6.33 7.69
C TRP A 65 23.82 6.70 9.15
N GLN A 66 24.34 7.83 9.61
CA GLN A 66 24.13 8.33 10.98
C GLN A 66 22.68 8.71 11.28
N LEU A 67 21.92 9.10 10.23
CA LEU A 67 20.54 9.51 10.32
C LEU A 67 19.55 8.38 9.96
N LEU A 68 20.04 7.14 9.84
CA LEU A 68 19.24 6.01 9.40
C LEU A 68 18.05 5.71 10.32
N LEU A 69 18.16 6.03 11.61
CA LEU A 69 17.13 5.84 12.63
C LEU A 69 16.22 7.06 12.79
N GLU A 70 16.44 8.12 12.04
CA GLU A 70 15.62 9.32 12.03
C GLU A 70 14.75 9.31 10.77
N ASP A 71 13.49 9.69 10.91
CA ASP A 71 12.56 9.83 9.81
C ASP A 71 11.92 11.20 9.81
N ASP A 72 12.22 11.96 8.78
CA ASP A 72 11.55 13.20 8.39
C ASP A 72 10.43 12.78 7.40
N LEU A 73 9.18 12.81 7.88
CA LEU A 73 8.02 12.29 7.14
C LEU A 73 7.45 13.28 6.14
N ASP A 74 7.60 14.57 6.40
CA ASP A 74 7.07 15.66 5.58
C ASP A 74 8.16 16.42 4.81
N HIS A 75 9.43 16.07 5.03
CA HIS A 75 10.61 16.62 4.37
C HIS A 75 10.87 18.11 4.72
N ASP A 76 10.50 18.53 5.94
CA ASP A 76 10.77 19.88 6.45
C ASP A 76 12.16 20.03 7.08
N GLY A 77 12.91 18.93 7.21
CA GLY A 77 14.24 18.86 7.79
C GLY A 77 14.27 18.58 9.29
N VAL A 78 13.10 18.36 9.90
CA VAL A 78 12.95 17.98 11.32
C VAL A 78 12.42 16.54 11.39
N PRO A 79 13.12 15.62 12.04
CA PRO A 79 12.62 14.23 12.13
C PRO A 79 11.43 14.14 13.09
N GLU A 80 10.28 13.65 12.60
CA GLU A 80 9.09 13.36 13.41
C GLU A 80 9.21 12.03 14.14
N VAL A 81 9.98 11.10 13.60
CA VAL A 81 10.12 9.76 14.15
C VAL A 81 11.59 9.44 14.40
N MET A 82 11.93 9.19 15.66
CA MET A 82 13.19 8.56 16.06
C MET A 82 12.94 7.09 16.36
N ILE A 83 13.51 6.22 15.56
CA ILE A 83 13.36 4.78 15.72
C ILE A 83 14.31 4.31 16.81
N LYS A 84 13.77 3.67 17.84
CA LYS A 84 14.55 3.20 19.00
C LYS A 84 14.43 1.69 19.14
N ALA A 85 15.49 1.07 19.65
CA ALA A 85 15.47 -0.31 20.13
C ALA A 85 15.32 -0.27 21.66
N ASP A 86 14.14 0.12 22.15
CA ASP A 86 13.87 0.32 23.58
C ASP A 86 12.94 -0.73 24.19
N GLY A 87 12.51 -1.73 23.40
CA GLY A 87 11.61 -2.78 23.83
C GLY A 87 10.18 -2.29 24.11
N GLN A 88 9.78 -1.14 23.53
CA GLN A 88 8.45 -0.56 23.71
C GLN A 88 7.66 -0.51 22.39
N GLY A 89 6.35 -0.58 22.51
CA GLY A 89 5.44 -0.47 21.38
C GLY A 89 5.55 -1.65 20.41
N LEU A 90 6.13 -1.44 19.23
CA LEU A 90 6.34 -2.46 18.20
C LEU A 90 7.70 -3.17 18.31
N ASP A 91 8.59 -2.67 19.13
CA ASP A 91 9.88 -3.27 19.42
C ASP A 91 9.71 -4.36 20.50
N ALA A 92 10.15 -5.58 20.20
CA ALA A 92 9.93 -6.72 21.08
C ALA A 92 10.97 -6.82 22.20
N MET A 93 12.18 -6.28 22.01
CA MET A 93 13.29 -6.44 22.95
C MET A 93 14.30 -5.30 22.82
N ALA A 94 14.55 -4.61 23.93
CA ALA A 94 15.51 -3.51 23.95
C ALA A 94 16.92 -3.97 23.61
N GLY A 95 17.58 -3.27 22.68
CA GLY A 95 18.99 -3.47 22.36
C GLY A 95 19.32 -4.71 21.53
N ASP A 96 18.32 -5.37 20.92
CA ASP A 96 18.52 -6.54 20.06
C ASP A 96 19.05 -6.19 18.65
N GLY A 97 19.16 -4.89 18.34
CA GLY A 97 19.58 -4.40 17.03
C GLY A 97 18.43 -4.31 16.01
N ILE A 98 17.20 -4.47 16.47
CA ILE A 98 15.99 -4.33 15.67
C ILE A 98 15.31 -3.01 16.05
N TYR A 99 15.13 -2.14 15.08
CA TYR A 99 14.52 -0.82 15.25
C TYR A 99 13.26 -0.76 14.42
N THR A 100 12.12 -0.50 15.06
CA THR A 100 10.80 -0.54 14.38
C THR A 100 10.06 0.77 14.58
N ALA A 101 9.41 1.24 13.51
CA ALA A 101 8.52 2.38 13.55
C ALA A 101 7.28 2.14 12.68
N MET A 102 6.25 2.95 12.89
CA MET A 102 4.96 2.83 12.23
C MET A 102 4.43 4.21 11.84
N GLN A 103 3.74 4.26 10.71
CA GLN A 103 2.96 5.40 10.24
C GLN A 103 1.64 4.90 9.70
N GLU A 104 0.57 5.65 9.95
CA GLU A 104 -0.73 5.42 9.33
C GLU A 104 -1.07 6.57 8.41
N ARG A 105 -1.45 6.25 7.15
CA ARG A 105 -1.83 7.23 6.14
C ARG A 105 -2.88 6.64 5.20
N ASP A 106 -3.99 7.35 4.99
CA ASP A 106 -5.03 7.02 4.00
C ASP A 106 -5.57 5.58 4.10
N GLY A 107 -5.70 5.05 5.34
CA GLY A 107 -6.17 3.70 5.59
C GLY A 107 -5.13 2.60 5.33
N VAL A 108 -3.87 2.99 5.12
CA VAL A 108 -2.72 2.09 5.03
C VAL A 108 -1.85 2.25 6.28
N THR A 109 -1.58 1.16 6.96
CA THR A 109 -0.62 1.10 8.07
C THR A 109 0.72 0.63 7.53
N LEU A 110 1.72 1.50 7.55
CA LEU A 110 3.09 1.19 7.17
C LEU A 110 3.93 0.93 8.42
N VAL A 111 4.53 -0.23 8.51
CA VAL A 111 5.53 -0.59 9.53
C VAL A 111 6.86 -0.80 8.83
N TRP A 112 7.91 -0.17 9.33
CA TRP A 112 9.26 -0.42 8.82
C TRP A 112 10.20 -0.78 9.94
N THR A 113 11.14 -1.64 9.62
CA THR A 113 12.10 -2.21 10.55
C THR A 113 13.50 -2.08 9.96
N VAL A 114 14.44 -1.61 10.77
CA VAL A 114 15.86 -1.61 10.48
C VAL A 114 16.49 -2.67 11.38
N GLU A 115 17.02 -3.73 10.80
CA GLU A 115 17.65 -4.85 11.50
C GLU A 115 19.15 -4.83 11.25
N ALA A 116 19.92 -4.65 12.31
CA ALA A 116 21.37 -4.63 12.27
C ALA A 116 21.98 -6.05 12.23
N ASP A 117 23.14 -6.21 11.57
CA ASP A 117 23.86 -7.50 11.51
C ASP A 117 24.40 -7.94 12.88
N ARG A 118 24.42 -7.04 13.87
CA ARG A 118 24.81 -7.31 15.26
C ARG A 118 24.17 -6.30 16.21
N PRO A 119 23.98 -6.66 17.49
CA PRO A 119 23.58 -5.72 18.53
C PRO A 119 24.61 -4.59 18.74
N GLY A 120 24.13 -3.41 19.12
CA GLY A 120 24.98 -2.27 19.45
C GLY A 120 24.74 -1.03 18.59
N PRO A 121 25.54 0.02 18.74
CA PRO A 121 25.33 1.26 18.03
C PRO A 121 25.59 1.10 16.54
N LEU A 122 24.80 1.79 15.70
CA LEU A 122 24.88 1.73 14.23
C LEU A 122 26.29 2.05 13.68
N SER A 123 27.10 2.80 14.41
CA SER A 123 28.47 3.10 13.99
C SER A 123 29.38 1.86 13.91
N LEU A 124 29.04 0.80 14.65
CA LEU A 124 29.80 -0.46 14.69
C LEU A 124 29.17 -1.57 13.83
N VAL A 125 27.99 -1.30 13.24
CA VAL A 125 27.25 -2.23 12.41
C VAL A 125 27.76 -2.16 10.97
N GLY A 126 28.05 -3.32 10.39
CA GLY A 126 28.56 -3.42 9.01
C GLY A 126 27.47 -3.36 7.94
N MET A 127 26.29 -3.87 8.27
CA MET A 127 25.17 -3.95 7.35
C MET A 127 23.82 -3.93 8.09
N VAL A 128 22.81 -3.39 7.46
CA VAL A 128 21.43 -3.47 7.94
C VAL A 128 20.50 -4.02 6.86
N ALA A 129 19.51 -4.78 7.31
CA ALA A 129 18.35 -5.12 6.49
C ALA A 129 17.21 -4.15 6.84
N ILE A 130 16.64 -3.52 5.83
CA ILE A 130 15.53 -2.60 5.99
C ILE A 130 14.30 -3.26 5.36
N ARG A 131 13.26 -3.45 6.16
CA ARG A 131 11.98 -4.03 5.71
C ARG A 131 10.88 -3.01 5.87
N ALA A 132 9.97 -2.98 4.91
CA ALA A 132 8.75 -2.17 4.96
C ALA A 132 7.55 -3.09 4.68
N VAL A 133 6.55 -3.01 5.55
CA VAL A 133 5.29 -3.76 5.44
C VAL A 133 4.15 -2.76 5.47
N ALA A 134 3.47 -2.59 4.34
CA ALA A 134 2.28 -1.77 4.23
C ALA A 134 1.05 -2.66 4.25
N SER A 135 0.19 -2.46 5.23
CA SER A 135 -1.03 -3.24 5.47
C SER A 135 -2.26 -2.39 5.22
N TYR A 136 -3.26 -2.96 4.57
CA TYR A 136 -4.55 -2.32 4.35
C TYR A 136 -5.69 -3.33 4.42
N THR A 137 -6.91 -2.86 4.69
CA THR A 137 -8.11 -3.71 4.71
C THR A 137 -8.82 -3.62 3.37
N GLY A 138 -8.97 -4.76 2.69
CA GLY A 138 -9.71 -4.88 1.44
C GLY A 138 -10.85 -5.90 1.54
N PRO A 139 -11.62 -6.08 0.46
CA PRO A 139 -12.58 -7.16 0.36
C PRO A 139 -11.86 -8.50 0.54
N GLY A 140 -12.25 -9.26 1.55
CA GLY A 140 -11.59 -10.53 1.92
C GLY A 140 -10.56 -10.41 3.03
N GLY A 141 -10.46 -9.25 3.71
CA GLY A 141 -9.65 -9.07 4.92
C GLY A 141 -8.39 -8.22 4.72
N ARG A 142 -7.50 -8.33 5.70
CA ARG A 142 -6.22 -7.60 5.71
C ARG A 142 -5.29 -8.14 4.62
N LYS A 143 -4.63 -7.22 3.91
CA LYS A 143 -3.61 -7.51 2.90
C LYS A 143 -2.33 -6.76 3.24
N ASP A 144 -1.20 -7.39 2.95
CA ASP A 144 0.13 -6.84 3.21
C ASP A 144 0.94 -6.76 1.92
N VAL A 145 1.59 -5.62 1.70
CA VAL A 145 2.66 -5.44 0.72
C VAL A 145 3.98 -5.41 1.49
N ARG A 146 4.90 -6.31 1.16
CA ARG A 146 6.18 -6.44 1.86
C ARG A 146 7.32 -6.17 0.92
N MET A 147 8.25 -5.33 1.34
CA MET A 147 9.46 -5.00 0.61
C MET A 147 10.65 -5.00 1.56
N ALA A 148 11.84 -5.27 1.02
CA ALA A 148 13.06 -5.25 1.79
C ALA A 148 14.25 -4.80 0.94
N THR A 149 15.26 -4.24 1.59
CA THR A 149 16.54 -3.90 0.98
C THR A 149 17.66 -4.11 1.99
N LEU A 150 18.89 -4.27 1.49
CA LEU A 150 20.09 -4.32 2.30
C LEU A 150 20.90 -3.05 2.08
N ARG A 151 21.53 -2.55 3.15
CA ARG A 151 22.39 -1.40 3.10
C ARG A 151 23.66 -1.67 3.89
N ALA A 152 24.82 -1.53 3.23
CA ALA A 152 26.12 -1.61 3.87
C ALA A 152 26.53 -0.27 4.48
N ASN A 153 27.24 -0.32 5.59
CA ASN A 153 27.82 0.86 6.21
C ASN A 153 29.01 1.33 5.37
N PRO A 154 29.00 2.56 4.84
CA PRO A 154 30.06 3.06 3.99
C PRO A 154 31.42 3.14 4.71
N ALA A 155 31.47 3.18 6.06
CA ALA A 155 32.71 3.15 6.81
C ALA A 155 33.48 1.82 6.67
N PHE A 156 32.81 0.72 6.32
CA PHE A 156 33.41 -0.61 6.15
C PHE A 156 33.54 -1.03 4.68
N VAL A 157 32.98 -0.25 3.75
CA VAL A 157 33.04 -0.53 2.30
C VAL A 157 34.24 0.18 1.71
N GLY A 158 35.18 -0.58 1.09
CA GLY A 158 36.34 -0.01 0.39
C GLY A 158 37.61 0.19 1.21
N GLN A 159 37.64 -0.22 2.45
CA GLN A 159 38.89 -0.35 3.19
C GLN A 159 39.61 -1.65 2.77
N ARG A 160 40.51 -1.54 1.80
CA ARG A 160 41.51 -2.56 1.46
C ARG A 160 42.89 -2.06 1.81
#